data_cfdc52f4017ec9947a72fc9dad05d5fc
#
_entry.id   cfdc52f4017ec9947a72fc9dad05d5fc
#
_cell.length_a   1.000
_cell.length_b   1.000
_cell.length_c   1.000
_cell.angle_alpha   90.00
_cell.angle_beta   90.00
_cell.angle_gamma   90.00
#
_symmetry.space_group_name_H-M   'P 1'
#
loop_
_entity.id
_entity.type
_entity.pdbx_description
1 polymer ?
#
loop_
_entity_poly.entity_id
_entity_poly.type
_entity_poly.pdbx_seq_one_letter_code
_entity_poly.pdbx_strand_id
1 'polypeptide(L)'
;MKRTLAFIAMTMVMAGAGAQTPLPKVYDESIDPMIQIDKALAKAKDEHKNVIVQLGGNWCVWCLRFADFITKEAPIDSVIRHNYEYIHVNTPRRGTPQAKTAEPLQKRLHNAGRFGYPVLVVMDADGNVLHIQDSSILESGSSYDADKVLRFLNGWTPESAKQ
;
A
#
# COMPACT_ATOMS: atom_id res chain seq x y z
N MET A 1 68.58 -22.29 21.91
CA MET A 1 67.24 -22.67 21.50
C MET A 1 66.33 -21.50 21.78
N LYS A 2 65.98 -20.66 20.76
CA LYS A 2 65.14 -19.51 20.86
C LYS A 2 63.72 -19.89 20.34
N ARG A 3 62.75 -19.94 21.23
CA ARG A 3 61.31 -20.20 20.86
C ARG A 3 60.64 -18.85 20.52
N THR A 4 60.35 -18.66 19.24
CA THR A 4 59.57 -17.50 18.76
C THR A 4 58.07 -17.81 18.90
N LEU A 5 57.37 -17.10 19.77
CA LEU A 5 55.91 -17.13 19.88
C LEU A 5 55.31 -16.20 18.81
N ALA A 6 54.58 -16.77 17.87
CA ALA A 6 53.80 -16.01 16.88
C ALA A 6 52.41 -15.69 17.50
N PHE A 7 52.12 -14.39 17.69
CA PHE A 7 50.81 -13.94 18.05
C PHE A 7 49.96 -13.82 16.77
N ILE A 8 48.95 -14.67 16.67
CA ILE A 8 47.91 -14.55 15.63
C ILE A 8 46.91 -13.53 16.13
N ALA A 9 46.90 -12.33 15.54
CA ALA A 9 45.85 -11.32 15.76
C ALA A 9 44.60 -11.74 14.99
N MET A 10 43.58 -12.19 15.70
CA MET A 10 42.24 -12.51 15.19
C MET A 10 41.46 -11.22 15.04
N THR A 11 41.37 -10.65 13.83
CA THR A 11 40.54 -9.48 13.52
C THR A 11 39.06 -9.90 13.49
N MET A 12 38.33 -9.48 14.51
CA MET A 12 36.88 -9.65 14.62
C MET A 12 36.19 -8.65 13.65
N VAL A 13 35.72 -9.15 12.50
CA VAL A 13 34.87 -8.35 11.60
C VAL A 13 33.50 -8.20 12.25
N MET A 14 33.24 -7.04 12.81
CA MET A 14 31.86 -6.66 13.25
C MET A 14 31.03 -6.46 11.98
N ALA A 15 30.19 -7.45 11.65
CA ALA A 15 29.12 -7.27 10.69
C ALA A 15 28.12 -6.23 11.27
N GLY A 16 28.16 -5.01 10.76
CA GLY A 16 27.23 -3.95 11.11
C GLY A 16 25.82 -4.41 10.74
N ALA A 17 24.97 -4.65 11.73
CA ALA A 17 23.53 -4.79 11.52
C ALA A 17 23.04 -3.44 10.97
N GLY A 18 22.82 -3.36 9.65
CA GLY A 18 22.26 -2.19 9.01
C GLY A 18 20.88 -1.90 9.64
N ALA A 19 20.77 -0.81 10.36
CA ALA A 19 19.49 -0.33 10.88
C ALA A 19 18.59 -0.05 9.67
N GLN A 20 17.51 -0.82 9.53
CA GLN A 20 16.53 -0.58 8.48
C GLN A 20 15.88 0.78 8.72
N THR A 21 15.96 1.67 7.73
CA THR A 21 15.29 2.95 7.78
C THR A 21 13.79 2.73 7.99
N PRO A 22 13.16 3.37 8.99
CA PRO A 22 11.72 3.24 9.20
C PRO A 22 10.94 3.65 7.95
N LEU A 23 9.93 2.87 7.59
CA LEU A 23 9.04 3.21 6.48
C LEU A 23 8.28 4.50 6.78
N PRO A 24 8.12 5.40 5.78
CA PRO A 24 7.41 6.66 5.97
C PRO A 24 5.92 6.41 6.28
N LYS A 25 5.35 7.22 7.15
CA LYS A 25 3.90 7.27 7.38
C LYS A 25 3.24 7.94 6.18
N VAL A 26 2.23 7.30 5.61
CA VAL A 26 1.54 7.79 4.40
C VAL A 26 0.04 8.03 4.62
N TYR A 27 -0.50 7.56 5.73
CA TYR A 27 -1.91 7.74 6.08
C TYR A 27 -2.07 8.99 6.94
N ASP A 28 -2.88 9.94 6.47
CA ASP A 28 -3.28 11.09 7.28
C ASP A 28 -4.46 10.69 8.17
N GLU A 29 -4.21 10.61 9.47
CA GLU A 29 -5.19 10.18 10.47
C GLU A 29 -6.15 11.31 10.87
N SER A 30 -5.90 12.56 10.42
CA SER A 30 -6.72 13.74 10.71
C SER A 30 -7.84 13.96 9.71
N ILE A 31 -7.77 13.34 8.53
CA ILE A 31 -8.76 13.49 7.47
C ILE A 31 -9.91 12.51 7.67
N ASP A 32 -11.14 13.00 7.55
CA ASP A 32 -12.32 12.12 7.48
C ASP A 32 -12.24 11.25 6.21
N PRO A 33 -12.27 9.91 6.33
CA PRO A 33 -12.13 8.99 5.20
C PRO A 33 -13.19 9.18 4.12
N MET A 34 -14.42 9.54 4.49
CA MET A 34 -15.52 9.73 3.53
C MET A 34 -15.29 10.98 2.69
N ILE A 35 -14.84 12.08 3.32
CA ILE A 35 -14.48 13.33 2.64
C ILE A 35 -13.27 13.13 1.75
N GLN A 36 -12.29 12.34 2.20
CA GLN A 36 -11.09 12.04 1.40
C GLN A 36 -11.45 11.31 0.10
N ILE A 37 -12.33 10.31 0.18
CA ILE A 37 -12.82 9.58 -1.00
C ILE A 37 -13.60 10.51 -1.92
N ASP A 38 -14.51 11.37 -1.40
CA ASP A 38 -15.28 12.29 -2.22
C ASP A 38 -14.39 13.26 -3.01
N LYS A 39 -13.34 13.79 -2.38
CA LYS A 39 -12.37 14.66 -3.07
C LYS A 39 -11.60 13.91 -4.16
N ALA A 40 -11.22 12.65 -3.89
CA ALA A 40 -10.51 11.84 -4.87
C ALA A 40 -11.41 11.51 -6.09
N LEU A 41 -12.69 11.20 -5.86
CA LEU A 41 -13.65 10.96 -6.94
C LEU A 41 -13.86 12.21 -7.80
N ALA A 42 -14.02 13.39 -7.19
CA ALA A 42 -14.17 14.64 -7.92
C ALA A 42 -12.95 14.89 -8.83
N LYS A 43 -11.73 14.73 -8.28
CA LYS A 43 -10.50 14.89 -9.04
C LYS A 43 -10.36 13.85 -10.15
N ALA A 44 -10.66 12.59 -9.85
CA ALA A 44 -10.62 11.51 -10.84
C ALA A 44 -11.58 11.75 -12.01
N LYS A 45 -12.75 12.32 -11.74
CA LYS A 45 -13.74 12.70 -12.77
C LYS A 45 -13.20 13.77 -13.71
N ASP A 46 -12.56 14.80 -13.17
CA ASP A 46 -11.97 15.89 -13.95
C ASP A 46 -10.77 15.39 -14.79
N GLU A 47 -10.01 14.44 -14.27
CA GLU A 47 -8.82 13.88 -14.93
C GLU A 47 -9.10 12.61 -15.77
N HIS A 48 -10.35 12.15 -15.84
CA HIS A 48 -10.76 10.91 -16.53
C HIS A 48 -10.03 9.66 -16.03
N LYS A 49 -9.83 9.57 -14.71
CA LYS A 49 -9.15 8.47 -14.03
C LYS A 49 -10.13 7.64 -13.21
N ASN A 50 -9.68 6.44 -12.80
CA ASN A 50 -10.31 5.70 -11.72
C ASN A 50 -9.66 6.08 -10.38
N VAL A 51 -10.30 5.69 -9.27
CA VAL A 51 -9.74 5.87 -7.93
C VAL A 51 -9.24 4.53 -7.40
N ILE A 52 -8.05 4.52 -6.79
CA ILE A 52 -7.61 3.41 -5.95
C ILE A 52 -7.57 3.88 -4.51
N VAL A 53 -8.39 3.25 -3.67
CA VAL A 53 -8.34 3.39 -2.22
C VAL A 53 -7.46 2.29 -1.65
N GLN A 54 -6.26 2.63 -1.18
CA GLN A 54 -5.47 1.74 -0.34
C GLN A 54 -5.97 1.88 1.10
N LEU A 55 -6.82 0.95 1.54
CA LEU A 55 -7.37 0.96 2.89
C LEU A 55 -6.40 0.30 3.87
N GLY A 56 -6.10 0.99 4.96
CA GLY A 56 -5.15 0.52 5.97
C GLY A 56 -4.86 1.56 7.04
N GLY A 57 -3.60 1.69 7.44
CA GLY A 57 -3.17 2.68 8.43
C GLY A 57 -1.68 2.62 8.71
N ASN A 58 -1.15 3.65 9.39
CA ASN A 58 0.26 3.71 9.80
C ASN A 58 0.66 2.61 10.81
N TRP A 59 -0.30 1.96 11.42
CA TRP A 59 -0.11 0.80 12.30
C TRP A 59 0.15 -0.51 11.55
N CYS A 60 -0.01 -0.53 10.22
CA CYS A 60 0.07 -1.72 9.38
C CYS A 60 1.38 -1.71 8.57
N VAL A 61 2.34 -2.52 8.96
CA VAL A 61 3.66 -2.58 8.29
C VAL A 61 3.56 -2.96 6.81
N TRP A 62 2.66 -3.88 6.45
CA TRP A 62 2.44 -4.27 5.05
C TRP A 62 1.82 -3.13 4.22
N CYS A 63 0.97 -2.29 4.85
CA CYS A 63 0.44 -1.11 4.19
C CYS A 63 1.54 -0.11 3.83
N LEU A 64 2.49 0.12 4.75
CA LEU A 64 3.61 1.01 4.52
C LEU A 64 4.61 0.42 3.51
N ARG A 65 4.83 -0.90 3.54
CA ARG A 65 5.65 -1.60 2.53
C ARG A 65 5.05 -1.48 1.13
N PHE A 66 3.72 -1.63 0.99
CA PHE A 66 3.07 -1.49 -0.31
C PHE A 66 3.19 -0.07 -0.84
N ALA A 67 2.94 0.94 -0.01
CA ALA A 67 3.09 2.33 -0.38
C ALA A 67 4.52 2.68 -0.81
N ASP A 68 5.53 2.19 -0.08
CA ASP A 68 6.94 2.37 -0.43
C ASP A 68 7.29 1.64 -1.75
N PHE A 69 6.80 0.43 -1.93
CA PHE A 69 7.03 -0.39 -3.12
C PHE A 69 6.50 0.28 -4.39
N ILE A 70 5.26 0.71 -4.41
CA ILE A 70 4.64 1.30 -5.61
C ILE A 70 5.27 2.63 -6.04
N THR A 71 5.92 3.35 -5.12
CA THR A 71 6.62 4.61 -5.43
C THR A 71 8.06 4.38 -5.93
N LYS A 72 8.66 3.23 -5.60
CA LYS A 72 10.03 2.89 -6.02
C LYS A 72 10.08 2.17 -7.36
N GLU A 73 9.02 1.48 -7.74
CA GLU A 73 8.90 0.75 -9.00
C GLU A 73 8.40 1.67 -10.11
N ALA A 74 9.32 2.25 -10.90
CA ALA A 74 9.01 3.26 -11.91
C ALA A 74 7.89 2.86 -12.89
N PRO A 75 7.78 1.60 -13.39
CA PRO A 75 6.66 1.21 -14.23
C PRO A 75 5.31 1.26 -13.51
N ILE A 76 5.27 0.87 -12.22
CA ILE A 76 4.07 0.87 -11.39
C ILE A 76 3.62 2.30 -11.11
N ASP A 77 4.56 3.15 -10.67
CA ASP A 77 4.31 4.57 -10.42
C ASP A 77 3.78 5.28 -11.68
N SER A 78 4.32 4.95 -12.85
CA SER A 78 3.85 5.48 -14.13
C SER A 78 2.40 5.08 -14.42
N VAL A 79 2.03 3.80 -14.28
CA VAL A 79 0.66 3.33 -14.51
C VAL A 79 -0.32 4.00 -13.54
N ILE A 80 0.07 4.12 -12.26
CA ILE A 80 -0.76 4.78 -11.25
C ILE A 80 -1.01 6.23 -11.63
N ARG A 81 0.03 7.02 -11.89
CA ARG A 81 -0.12 8.45 -12.21
C ARG A 81 -0.95 8.73 -13.44
N HIS A 82 -0.91 7.86 -14.44
CA HIS A 82 -1.66 8.06 -15.68
C HIS A 82 -3.14 7.65 -15.56
N ASN A 83 -3.45 6.64 -14.76
CA ASN A 83 -4.77 6.02 -14.79
C ASN A 83 -5.58 6.19 -13.51
N TYR A 84 -4.93 6.60 -12.39
CA TYR A 84 -5.59 6.57 -11.09
C TYR A 84 -5.36 7.83 -10.29
N GLU A 85 -6.39 8.23 -9.56
CA GLU A 85 -6.23 9.00 -8.33
C GLU A 85 -6.02 8.00 -7.19
N TYR A 86 -4.79 7.93 -6.68
CA TYR A 86 -4.39 6.96 -5.68
C TYR A 86 -4.38 7.60 -4.30
N ILE A 87 -5.16 7.06 -3.36
CA ILE A 87 -5.27 7.61 -2.00
C ILE A 87 -5.04 6.56 -0.93
N HIS A 88 -4.39 6.97 0.17
CA HIS A 88 -4.21 6.17 1.36
C HIS A 88 -5.29 6.54 2.38
N VAL A 89 -6.25 5.66 2.57
CA VAL A 89 -7.38 5.89 3.48
C VAL A 89 -7.16 5.19 4.81
N ASN A 90 -7.09 5.98 5.88
CA ASN A 90 -6.89 5.45 7.22
C ASN A 90 -8.15 4.76 7.73
N THR A 91 -7.98 3.60 8.37
CA THR A 91 -9.03 2.89 9.11
C THR A 91 -8.48 2.40 10.44
N PRO A 92 -9.29 2.37 11.50
CA PRO A 92 -8.89 1.78 12.76
C PRO A 92 -8.50 0.31 12.61
N ARG A 93 -7.54 -0.12 13.41
CA ARG A 93 -7.14 -1.53 13.47
C ARG A 93 -8.32 -2.40 13.90
N ARG A 94 -8.54 -3.51 13.19
CA ARG A 94 -9.59 -4.47 13.52
C ARG A 94 -9.40 -5.00 14.95
N GLY A 95 -10.50 -5.22 15.67
CA GLY A 95 -10.49 -5.70 17.05
C GLY A 95 -10.24 -4.62 18.11
N THR A 96 -10.10 -3.35 17.71
CA THR A 96 -10.05 -2.22 18.64
C THR A 96 -11.46 -1.64 18.88
N PRO A 97 -11.70 -0.94 20.00
CA PRO A 97 -12.98 -0.26 20.23
C PRO A 97 -13.36 0.73 19.11
N GLN A 98 -12.37 1.37 18.49
CA GLN A 98 -12.54 2.31 17.40
C GLN A 98 -12.96 1.64 16.07
N ALA A 99 -12.82 0.33 15.92
CA ALA A 99 -13.19 -0.37 14.69
C ALA A 99 -14.65 -0.15 14.28
N LYS A 100 -15.54 0.09 15.25
CA LYS A 100 -16.97 0.39 14.99
C LYS A 100 -17.18 1.72 14.28
N THR A 101 -16.28 2.70 14.48
CA THR A 101 -16.39 4.02 13.80
C THR A 101 -16.12 3.91 12.30
N ALA A 102 -15.51 2.83 11.84
CA ALA A 102 -15.25 2.58 10.43
C ALA A 102 -16.43 1.91 9.67
N GLU A 103 -17.55 1.63 10.33
CA GLU A 103 -18.69 0.95 9.71
C GLU A 103 -19.21 1.67 8.44
N PRO A 104 -19.42 2.99 8.42
CA PRO A 104 -19.84 3.71 7.21
C PRO A 104 -18.84 3.55 6.06
N LEU A 105 -17.55 3.65 6.37
CA LEU A 105 -16.46 3.45 5.40
C LEU A 105 -16.46 2.01 4.85
N GLN A 106 -16.57 1.01 5.71
CA GLN A 106 -16.63 -0.39 5.30
C GLN A 106 -17.85 -0.67 4.41
N LYS A 107 -19.02 -0.08 4.75
CA LYS A 107 -20.22 -0.18 3.92
C LYS A 107 -20.01 0.42 2.54
N ARG A 108 -19.43 1.63 2.46
CA ARG A 108 -19.11 2.29 1.19
C ARG A 108 -18.16 1.48 0.32
N LEU A 109 -17.17 0.82 0.94
CA LEU A 109 -16.16 0.02 0.26
C LEU A 109 -16.52 -1.49 0.20
N HIS A 110 -17.81 -1.84 0.27
CA HIS A 110 -18.33 -3.20 0.18
C HIS A 110 -17.65 -4.18 1.13
N ASN A 111 -17.36 -3.73 2.37
CA ASN A 111 -16.69 -4.49 3.41
C ASN A 111 -15.31 -5.03 2.98
N ALA A 112 -14.55 -4.20 2.25
CA ALA A 112 -13.24 -4.57 1.72
C ALA A 112 -12.27 -5.04 2.83
N GLY A 113 -12.34 -4.46 4.03
CA GLY A 113 -11.51 -4.84 5.17
C GLY A 113 -11.60 -6.32 5.55
N ARG A 114 -12.56 -7.10 5.05
CA ARG A 114 -12.64 -8.55 5.30
C ARG A 114 -11.41 -9.32 4.81
N PHE A 115 -10.72 -8.82 3.79
CA PHE A 115 -9.51 -9.44 3.23
C PHE A 115 -8.22 -9.14 4.01
N GLY A 116 -8.27 -8.29 5.03
CA GLY A 116 -7.07 -7.82 5.73
C GLY A 116 -6.59 -6.47 5.22
N TYR A 117 -5.33 -6.12 5.52
CA TYR A 117 -4.75 -4.83 5.17
C TYR A 117 -3.28 -4.97 4.74
N PRO A 118 -2.83 -4.20 3.70
CA PRO A 118 -3.70 -3.31 2.92
C PRO A 118 -4.69 -4.08 2.07
N VAL A 119 -5.83 -3.48 1.80
CA VAL A 119 -6.72 -3.92 0.74
C VAL A 119 -6.90 -2.76 -0.24
N LEU A 120 -6.94 -3.06 -1.53
CA LEU A 120 -7.03 -2.06 -2.58
C LEU A 120 -8.43 -2.11 -3.17
N VAL A 121 -9.14 -0.98 -3.13
CA VAL A 121 -10.47 -0.87 -3.72
C VAL A 121 -10.38 0.04 -4.93
N VAL A 122 -10.72 -0.51 -6.11
CA VAL A 122 -10.82 0.26 -7.35
C VAL A 122 -12.24 0.77 -7.50
N MET A 123 -12.36 2.06 -7.75
CA MET A 123 -13.65 2.71 -7.98
C MET A 123 -13.60 3.47 -9.32
N ASP A 124 -14.72 3.53 -10.03
CA ASP A 124 -14.86 4.48 -11.12
C ASP A 124 -15.03 5.92 -10.59
N ALA A 125 -15.02 6.89 -11.48
CA ALA A 125 -15.15 8.30 -11.10
C ALA A 125 -16.56 8.67 -10.59
N ASP A 126 -17.56 7.81 -10.76
CA ASP A 126 -18.91 7.98 -10.22
C ASP A 126 -19.08 7.31 -8.84
N GLY A 127 -18.03 6.67 -8.34
CA GLY A 127 -17.98 6.08 -6.99
C GLY A 127 -18.46 4.63 -6.92
N ASN A 128 -18.64 3.96 -8.06
CA ASN A 128 -18.97 2.54 -8.07
C ASN A 128 -17.71 1.72 -7.81
N VAL A 129 -17.79 0.73 -6.92
CA VAL A 129 -16.71 -0.21 -6.66
C VAL A 129 -16.63 -1.21 -7.82
N LEU A 130 -15.54 -1.13 -8.58
CA LEU A 130 -15.27 -2.01 -9.72
C LEU A 130 -14.59 -3.31 -9.28
N HIS A 131 -13.66 -3.22 -8.31
CA HIS A 131 -12.86 -4.35 -7.86
C HIS A 131 -12.36 -4.15 -6.43
N ILE A 132 -12.19 -5.27 -5.72
CA ILE A 132 -11.54 -5.31 -4.41
C ILE A 132 -10.39 -6.31 -4.51
N GLN A 133 -9.16 -5.80 -4.42
CA GLN A 133 -7.93 -6.57 -4.51
C GLN A 133 -7.41 -6.92 -3.11
N ASP A 134 -7.43 -8.20 -2.78
CA ASP A 134 -6.66 -8.73 -1.66
C ASP A 134 -5.16 -8.58 -1.97
N SER A 135 -4.45 -7.78 -1.18
CA SER A 135 -3.03 -7.52 -1.43
C SER A 135 -2.14 -8.71 -1.12
N SER A 136 -2.59 -9.68 -0.32
CA SER A 136 -1.79 -10.86 0.03
C SER A 136 -1.40 -11.70 -1.19
N ILE A 137 -2.25 -11.73 -2.22
CA ILE A 137 -1.93 -12.45 -3.47
C ILE A 137 -0.91 -11.71 -4.35
N LEU A 138 -0.63 -10.45 -4.05
CA LEU A 138 0.39 -9.63 -4.72
C LEU A 138 1.77 -9.75 -4.06
N GLU A 139 1.85 -10.40 -2.90
CA GLU A 139 3.08 -10.52 -2.12
C GLU A 139 4.10 -11.46 -2.78
N SER A 140 5.38 -11.18 -2.49
CA SER A 140 6.53 -12.03 -2.79
C SER A 140 7.57 -11.86 -1.69
N GLY A 141 7.83 -12.93 -0.92
CA GLY A 141 8.75 -12.89 0.22
C GLY A 141 8.34 -11.87 1.27
N SER A 142 9.20 -10.90 1.55
CA SER A 142 8.94 -9.81 2.51
C SER A 142 8.45 -8.51 1.86
N SER A 143 8.10 -8.54 0.56
CA SER A 143 7.69 -7.41 -0.27
C SER A 143 6.54 -7.81 -1.20
N TYR A 144 6.44 -7.16 -2.35
CA TYR A 144 5.44 -7.39 -3.37
C TYR A 144 6.09 -7.77 -4.70
N ASP A 145 5.32 -8.43 -5.57
CA ASP A 145 5.73 -8.86 -6.90
C ASP A 145 5.30 -7.81 -7.93
N ALA A 146 6.26 -7.24 -8.65
CA ALA A 146 6.01 -6.16 -9.60
C ALA A 146 5.08 -6.57 -10.75
N ASP A 147 5.23 -7.80 -11.27
CA ASP A 147 4.42 -8.29 -12.38
C ASP A 147 2.97 -8.51 -11.95
N LYS A 148 2.75 -9.04 -10.74
CA LYS A 148 1.41 -9.20 -10.19
C LYS A 148 0.73 -7.85 -9.97
N VAL A 149 1.46 -6.86 -9.41
CA VAL A 149 0.94 -5.52 -9.17
C VAL A 149 0.65 -4.82 -10.50
N LEU A 150 1.53 -4.88 -11.49
CA LEU A 150 1.29 -4.33 -12.83
C LEU A 150 0.09 -4.97 -13.51
N ARG A 151 -0.06 -6.30 -13.41
CA ARG A 151 -1.21 -7.01 -13.98
C ARG A 151 -2.52 -6.54 -13.35
N PHE A 152 -2.54 -6.39 -12.02
CA PHE A 152 -3.69 -5.83 -11.31
C PHE A 152 -4.01 -4.42 -11.80
N LEU A 153 -3.02 -3.51 -11.80
CA LEU A 153 -3.24 -2.12 -12.20
C LEU A 153 -3.69 -1.98 -13.66
N ASN A 154 -3.07 -2.71 -14.58
CA ASN A 154 -3.44 -2.64 -16.00
C ASN A 154 -4.82 -3.24 -16.31
N GLY A 155 -5.29 -4.17 -15.47
CA GLY A 155 -6.62 -4.76 -15.64
C GLY A 155 -7.78 -3.84 -15.26
N TRP A 156 -7.51 -2.75 -14.51
CA TRP A 156 -8.56 -1.88 -13.97
C TRP A 156 -8.39 -0.41 -14.35
N THR A 157 -7.61 -0.11 -15.39
CA THR A 157 -7.56 1.25 -15.95
C THR A 157 -8.94 1.70 -16.44
N PRO A 158 -9.20 3.01 -16.59
CA PRO A 158 -10.48 3.49 -17.15
C PRO A 158 -10.84 2.89 -18.52
N GLU A 159 -9.84 2.54 -19.30
CA GLU A 159 -10.02 1.89 -20.62
C GLU A 159 -10.35 0.40 -20.45
N SER A 160 -9.57 -0.34 -19.64
CA SER A 160 -9.75 -1.77 -19.44
C SER A 160 -11.05 -2.10 -18.71
N ALA A 161 -11.51 -1.27 -17.80
CA ALA A 161 -12.71 -1.48 -17.02
C ALA A 161 -14.02 -1.28 -17.81
N LYS A 162 -13.97 -0.76 -19.05
CA LYS A 162 -15.12 -0.58 -19.94
C LYS A 162 -15.39 -1.78 -20.85
N GLN A 163 -14.47 -2.74 -20.89
CA GLN A 163 -14.57 -3.97 -21.70
C GLN A 163 -15.30 -5.06 -20.93
#